data_317158cb25c31c91bfafdf0bf6b3c08c
#
_entry.id   317158cb25c31c91bfafdf0bf6b3c08c
#
_cell.length_a   1.000
_cell.length_b   1.000
_cell.length_c   1.000
_cell.angle_alpha   90.00
_cell.angle_beta   90.00
_cell.angle_gamma   90.00
#
_symmetry.space_group_name_H-M   'P 1'
#
loop_
_entity.id
_entity.type
_entity.pdbx_description
1 polymer ?
#
loop_
_entity_poly.entity_id
_entity_poly.type
_entity_poly.pdbx_seq_one_letter_code
_entity_poly.pdbx_strand_id
1 'polypeptide(L)'
;MCTDIDRIAELAKEDPKRQFYSIAHLITVEKLYEAFRNLRRKASAGIDGVTYAEYETNAEENVRQLHRRLVAGKYQVQPLRRVFIPKENGKPRPISIPSLEDKIVQKVVVDLMNAIYEEDFLDCSYGFRPGRSQHQALDEVRRVICTRPTGWILELDIQSYFDKIVRGSLIEMVEKRVSDGSVLRLIQKWIKVGVIEDGKLLVSETGTGQGQPISPLLANIYLHHGAPGQNRVFPAGEIPVPTRGAAALPGIESWV
;
A
#
# COMPACT_ATOMS: atom_id res chain seq x y z
N MET A 1 2.70 -24.93 -14.41
CA MET A 1 1.46 -24.24 -14.80
C MET A 1 1.60 -22.80 -14.38
N CYS A 2 1.44 -21.88 -15.32
CA CYS A 2 1.41 -20.45 -15.02
C CYS A 2 0.15 -20.18 -14.18
N THR A 3 0.29 -19.52 -13.04
CA THR A 3 -0.88 -19.12 -12.23
C THR A 3 -1.58 -17.93 -12.89
N ASP A 4 -2.85 -17.67 -12.52
CA ASP A 4 -3.56 -16.49 -13.02
C ASP A 4 -2.83 -15.18 -12.64
N ILE A 5 -2.12 -15.16 -11.50
CA ILE A 5 -1.31 -14.02 -11.06
C ILE A 5 -0.09 -13.86 -11.96
N ASP A 6 0.61 -14.95 -12.31
CA ASP A 6 1.76 -14.90 -13.22
C ASP A 6 1.33 -14.37 -14.59
N ARG A 7 0.15 -14.78 -15.06
CA ARG A 7 -0.40 -14.28 -16.33
C ARG A 7 -0.70 -12.78 -16.30
N ILE A 8 -1.19 -12.26 -15.16
CA ILE A 8 -1.37 -10.81 -14.98
C ILE A 8 -0.03 -10.09 -15.05
N ALA A 9 1.00 -10.60 -14.38
CA ALA A 9 2.34 -10.01 -14.40
C ALA A 9 2.94 -10.00 -15.82
N GLU A 10 2.83 -11.12 -16.56
CA GLU A 10 3.25 -11.17 -17.97
C GLU A 10 2.54 -10.10 -18.80
N LEU A 11 1.22 -10.00 -18.70
CA LEU A 11 0.43 -9.00 -19.45
C LEU A 11 0.77 -7.56 -19.05
N ALA A 12 1.06 -7.31 -17.77
CA ALA A 12 1.48 -6.01 -17.29
C ALA A 12 2.85 -5.61 -17.84
N LYS A 13 3.76 -6.58 -17.94
CA LYS A 13 5.11 -6.41 -18.49
C LYS A 13 5.10 -6.20 -20.00
N GLU A 14 4.26 -6.96 -20.74
CA GLU A 14 4.10 -6.84 -22.19
C GLU A 14 3.62 -5.44 -22.60
N ASP A 15 2.71 -4.85 -21.81
CA ASP A 15 2.14 -3.53 -22.10
C ASP A 15 2.02 -2.68 -20.82
N PRO A 16 2.98 -1.77 -20.57
CA PRO A 16 2.96 -0.86 -19.41
C PRO A 16 1.78 0.12 -19.36
N LYS A 17 0.99 0.21 -20.43
CA LYS A 17 -0.22 1.05 -20.48
C LYS A 17 -1.51 0.25 -20.38
N ARG A 18 -1.42 -1.07 -20.32
CA ARG A 18 -2.59 -1.96 -20.22
C ARG A 18 -3.40 -1.66 -18.99
N GLN A 19 -4.70 -1.53 -19.17
CA GLN A 19 -5.68 -1.45 -18.08
C GLN A 19 -6.32 -2.81 -17.84
N PHE A 20 -6.49 -3.17 -16.58
CA PHE A 20 -7.09 -4.43 -16.14
C PHE A 20 -8.53 -4.16 -15.67
N TYR A 21 -9.50 -4.56 -16.49
CA TYR A 21 -10.93 -4.30 -16.28
C TYR A 21 -11.65 -5.40 -15.49
N SER A 22 -11.09 -6.58 -15.43
CA SER A 22 -11.74 -7.74 -14.78
C SER A 22 -10.69 -8.61 -14.11
N ILE A 23 -10.39 -8.31 -12.84
CA ILE A 23 -9.48 -9.07 -11.98
C ILE A 23 -10.15 -9.50 -10.66
N ALA A 24 -11.35 -8.98 -10.35
CA ALA A 24 -12.06 -9.32 -9.13
C ALA A 24 -12.46 -10.80 -9.06
N HIS A 25 -12.67 -11.47 -10.20
CA HIS A 25 -12.98 -12.90 -10.25
C HIS A 25 -11.83 -13.78 -9.77
N LEU A 26 -10.62 -13.24 -9.70
CA LEU A 26 -9.44 -13.91 -9.17
C LEU A 26 -9.39 -13.88 -7.62
N ILE A 27 -10.31 -13.19 -6.96
CA ILE A 27 -10.47 -13.26 -5.51
C ILE A 27 -11.26 -14.54 -5.20
N THR A 28 -10.63 -15.70 -5.29
CA THR A 28 -11.25 -17.00 -5.10
C THR A 28 -11.23 -17.44 -3.62
N VAL A 29 -12.03 -18.47 -3.30
CA VAL A 29 -12.04 -19.08 -1.96
C VAL A 29 -10.64 -19.57 -1.59
N GLU A 30 -9.93 -20.21 -2.52
CA GLU A 30 -8.59 -20.74 -2.34
C GLU A 30 -7.59 -19.64 -1.97
N LYS A 31 -7.59 -18.53 -2.72
CA LYS A 31 -6.71 -17.37 -2.43
C LYS A 31 -7.04 -16.70 -1.11
N LEU A 32 -8.31 -16.57 -0.77
CA LEU A 32 -8.71 -16.06 0.54
C LEU A 32 -8.27 -16.96 1.67
N TYR A 33 -8.37 -18.29 1.49
CA TYR A 33 -7.91 -19.26 2.48
C TYR A 33 -6.38 -19.25 2.63
N GLU A 34 -5.66 -19.16 1.52
CA GLU A 34 -4.21 -19.00 1.52
C GLU A 34 -3.78 -17.70 2.22
N ALA A 35 -4.44 -16.58 1.91
CA ALA A 35 -4.20 -15.31 2.57
C ALA A 35 -4.44 -15.39 4.08
N PHE A 36 -5.50 -16.08 4.53
CA PHE A 36 -5.75 -16.34 5.94
C PHE A 36 -4.58 -17.12 6.58
N ARG A 37 -4.14 -18.21 5.99
CA ARG A 37 -3.03 -19.04 6.52
C ARG A 37 -1.72 -18.26 6.63
N ASN A 38 -1.49 -17.28 5.75
CA ASN A 38 -0.30 -16.44 5.73
C ASN A 38 -0.36 -15.27 6.73
N LEU A 39 -1.49 -15.07 7.44
CA LEU A 39 -1.58 -14.07 8.49
C LEU A 39 -0.77 -14.50 9.72
N ARG A 40 -0.25 -13.50 10.43
CA ARG A 40 0.43 -13.76 11.71
C ARG A 40 -0.57 -14.27 12.75
N ARG A 41 -0.38 -15.48 13.27
CA ARG A 41 -1.28 -16.11 14.26
C ARG A 41 -1.49 -15.27 15.52
N LYS A 42 -0.47 -14.50 15.95
CA LYS A 42 -0.51 -13.61 17.13
C LYS A 42 -0.85 -12.15 16.76
N ALA A 43 -1.40 -11.90 15.56
CA ALA A 43 -1.78 -10.54 15.19
C ALA A 43 -2.95 -10.06 16.05
N SER A 44 -2.94 -8.77 16.40
CA SER A 44 -4.02 -8.15 17.16
C SER A 44 -5.34 -8.22 16.38
N ALA A 45 -6.43 -8.53 17.09
CA ALA A 45 -7.79 -8.50 16.56
C ALA A 45 -8.21 -7.09 16.17
N GLY A 46 -9.14 -6.96 15.23
CA GLY A 46 -9.78 -5.71 14.87
C GLY A 46 -10.77 -5.22 15.92
N ILE A 47 -11.73 -4.40 15.48
CA ILE A 47 -12.79 -3.87 16.34
C ILE A 47 -13.81 -4.95 16.73
N ASP A 48 -13.97 -5.96 15.89
CA ASP A 48 -14.84 -7.13 16.09
C ASP A 48 -14.34 -8.10 17.16
N GLY A 49 -13.09 -7.92 17.62
CA GLY A 49 -12.46 -8.80 18.61
C GLY A 49 -12.06 -10.17 18.08
N VAL A 50 -12.37 -10.51 16.81
CA VAL A 50 -12.11 -11.82 16.23
C VAL A 50 -10.62 -12.08 16.11
N THR A 51 -10.13 -13.11 16.80
CA THR A 51 -8.74 -13.54 16.76
C THR A 51 -8.50 -14.57 15.65
N TYR A 52 -7.21 -14.77 15.31
CA TYR A 52 -6.83 -15.81 14.37
C TYR A 52 -7.30 -17.20 14.84
N ALA A 53 -7.12 -17.54 16.12
CA ALA A 53 -7.48 -18.85 16.66
C ALA A 53 -8.98 -19.12 16.63
N GLU A 54 -9.81 -18.13 16.94
CA GLU A 54 -11.27 -18.25 16.83
C GLU A 54 -11.72 -18.44 15.38
N TYR A 55 -11.15 -17.70 14.46
CA TYR A 55 -11.49 -17.83 13.02
C TYR A 55 -11.03 -19.17 12.45
N GLU A 56 -9.89 -19.69 12.92
CA GLU A 56 -9.29 -20.97 12.50
C GLU A 56 -10.22 -22.16 12.79
N THR A 57 -11.05 -22.11 13.84
CA THR A 57 -11.95 -23.19 14.22
C THR A 57 -12.94 -23.59 13.12
N ASN A 58 -13.37 -22.64 12.29
CA ASN A 58 -14.28 -22.84 11.16
C ASN A 58 -13.79 -22.13 9.89
N ALA A 59 -12.47 -22.09 9.68
CA ALA A 59 -11.85 -21.26 8.66
C ALA A 59 -12.41 -21.47 7.24
N GLU A 60 -12.65 -22.74 6.85
CA GLU A 60 -13.17 -23.03 5.51
C GLU A 60 -14.57 -22.43 5.29
N GLU A 61 -15.48 -22.60 6.24
CA GLU A 61 -16.83 -22.06 6.09
C GLU A 61 -16.83 -20.54 6.22
N ASN A 62 -16.05 -19.99 7.15
CA ASN A 62 -15.89 -18.54 7.30
C ASN A 62 -15.38 -17.90 6.01
N VAL A 63 -14.36 -18.48 5.37
CA VAL A 63 -13.82 -17.97 4.10
C VAL A 63 -14.82 -18.13 2.96
N ARG A 64 -15.57 -19.26 2.88
CA ARG A 64 -16.64 -19.43 1.88
C ARG A 64 -17.74 -18.38 2.05
N GLN A 65 -18.14 -18.09 3.28
CA GLN A 65 -19.14 -17.05 3.56
C GLN A 65 -18.60 -15.65 3.21
N LEU A 66 -17.34 -15.36 3.52
CA LEU A 66 -16.66 -14.13 3.12
C LEU A 66 -16.69 -13.96 1.60
N HIS A 67 -16.31 -15.00 0.86
CA HIS A 67 -16.34 -15.00 -0.61
C HIS A 67 -17.75 -14.77 -1.16
N ARG A 68 -18.78 -15.46 -0.61
CA ARG A 68 -20.19 -15.24 -1.01
C ARG A 68 -20.61 -13.79 -0.81
N ARG A 69 -20.21 -13.14 0.30
CA ARG A 69 -20.49 -11.72 0.57
C ARG A 69 -19.76 -10.79 -0.40
N LEU A 70 -18.52 -11.11 -0.79
CA LEU A 70 -17.76 -10.36 -1.78
C LEU A 70 -18.44 -10.42 -3.15
N VAL A 71 -18.77 -11.61 -3.65
CA VAL A 71 -19.42 -11.81 -4.95
C VAL A 71 -20.82 -11.17 -4.99
N ALA A 72 -21.58 -11.27 -3.89
CA ALA A 72 -22.90 -10.65 -3.79
C ALA A 72 -22.85 -9.12 -3.59
N GLY A 73 -21.67 -8.50 -3.49
CA GLY A 73 -21.52 -7.06 -3.19
C GLY A 73 -21.92 -6.67 -1.77
N LYS A 74 -22.19 -7.65 -0.90
CA LYS A 74 -22.64 -7.46 0.49
C LYS A 74 -21.52 -7.36 1.51
N TYR A 75 -20.24 -7.42 1.05
CA TYR A 75 -19.11 -7.23 1.92
C TYR A 75 -19.06 -5.81 2.48
N GLN A 76 -18.94 -5.73 3.81
CA GLN A 76 -18.85 -4.47 4.55
C GLN A 76 -17.52 -4.40 5.29
N VAL A 77 -16.77 -3.34 5.06
CA VAL A 77 -15.53 -3.05 5.77
C VAL A 77 -15.86 -2.60 7.19
N GLN A 78 -15.16 -3.15 8.17
CA GLN A 78 -15.32 -2.74 9.57
C GLN A 78 -14.47 -1.51 9.89
N PRO A 79 -14.91 -0.65 10.82
CA PRO A 79 -14.06 0.44 11.32
C PRO A 79 -12.72 -0.09 11.85
N LEU A 80 -11.67 0.69 11.67
CA LEU A 80 -10.34 0.32 12.16
C LEU A 80 -10.25 0.57 13.68
N ARG A 81 -9.63 -0.34 14.40
CA ARG A 81 -9.33 -0.16 15.83
C ARG A 81 -8.01 0.60 15.99
N ARG A 82 -8.03 1.76 16.65
CA ARG A 82 -6.84 2.55 16.96
C ARG A 82 -6.08 1.96 18.15
N VAL A 83 -4.78 1.84 18.01
CA VAL A 83 -3.84 1.57 19.10
C VAL A 83 -2.63 2.49 18.98
N PHE A 84 -2.01 2.81 20.10
CA PHE A 84 -0.83 3.65 20.15
C PHE A 84 0.39 2.83 20.52
N ILE A 85 1.46 2.94 19.74
CA ILE A 85 2.74 2.31 20.01
C ILE A 85 3.75 3.42 20.35
N PRO A 86 4.49 3.31 21.47
CA PRO A 86 5.50 4.29 21.82
C PRO A 86 6.62 4.31 20.77
N LYS A 87 7.04 5.51 20.34
CA LYS A 87 8.25 5.70 19.54
C LYS A 87 9.46 5.88 20.46
N GLU A 88 10.67 5.70 19.91
CA GLU A 88 11.93 5.94 20.62
C GLU A 88 12.03 7.36 21.20
N ASN A 89 11.42 8.35 20.55
CA ASN A 89 11.35 9.74 21.02
C ASN A 89 10.19 10.01 22.02
N GLY A 90 9.54 8.97 22.54
CA GLY A 90 8.45 9.08 23.52
C GLY A 90 7.09 9.51 22.96
N LYS A 91 6.99 9.95 21.69
CA LYS A 91 5.70 10.29 21.09
C LYS A 91 4.94 9.04 20.66
N PRO A 92 3.63 8.92 20.93
CA PRO A 92 2.86 7.76 20.51
C PRO A 92 2.68 7.76 18.98
N ARG A 93 2.86 6.57 18.37
CA ARG A 93 2.54 6.34 16.96
C ARG A 93 1.16 5.69 16.86
N PRO A 94 0.17 6.32 16.25
CA PRO A 94 -1.13 5.71 16.04
C PRO A 94 -1.04 4.63 14.97
N ILE A 95 -1.57 3.43 15.27
CA ILE A 95 -1.72 2.34 14.32
C ILE A 95 -3.18 1.93 14.27
N SER A 96 -3.70 1.72 13.08
CA SER A 96 -5.08 1.33 12.83
C SER A 96 -5.14 -0.14 12.43
N ILE A 97 -5.82 -0.95 13.23
CA ILE A 97 -5.89 -2.40 13.05
C ILE A 97 -7.22 -2.75 12.40
N PRO A 98 -7.23 -3.29 11.16
CA PRO A 98 -8.43 -3.79 10.51
C PRO A 98 -8.91 -5.12 11.12
N SER A 99 -10.17 -5.48 10.85
CA SER A 99 -10.72 -6.79 11.18
C SER A 99 -9.94 -7.91 10.50
N LEU A 100 -10.10 -9.15 10.98
CA LEU A 100 -9.40 -10.28 10.39
C LEU A 100 -9.82 -10.50 8.94
N GLU A 101 -11.11 -10.45 8.64
CA GLU A 101 -11.61 -10.59 7.27
C GLU A 101 -11.12 -9.49 6.35
N ASP A 102 -11.06 -8.24 6.83
CA ASP A 102 -10.49 -7.13 6.06
C ASP A 102 -9.02 -7.37 5.72
N LYS A 103 -8.24 -7.92 6.67
CA LYS A 103 -6.83 -8.30 6.40
C LYS A 103 -6.72 -9.37 5.31
N ILE A 104 -7.60 -10.38 5.34
CA ILE A 104 -7.63 -11.47 4.34
C ILE A 104 -7.90 -10.90 2.94
N VAL A 105 -8.98 -10.12 2.79
CA VAL A 105 -9.36 -9.57 1.49
C VAL A 105 -8.33 -8.58 0.97
N GLN A 106 -7.85 -7.70 1.84
CA GLN A 106 -6.78 -6.76 1.47
C GLN A 106 -5.51 -7.48 1.01
N LYS A 107 -5.12 -8.58 1.67
CA LYS A 107 -3.94 -9.35 1.27
C LYS A 107 -4.09 -9.93 -0.13
N VAL A 108 -5.23 -10.53 -0.48
CA VAL A 108 -5.48 -11.05 -1.83
C VAL A 108 -5.45 -9.93 -2.87
N VAL A 109 -6.08 -8.79 -2.58
CA VAL A 109 -6.06 -7.65 -3.51
C VAL A 109 -4.66 -7.07 -3.66
N VAL A 110 -3.88 -7.00 -2.59
CA VAL A 110 -2.46 -6.59 -2.65
C VAL A 110 -1.65 -7.52 -3.54
N ASP A 111 -1.84 -8.83 -3.43
CA ASP A 111 -1.09 -9.81 -4.24
C ASP A 111 -1.45 -9.67 -5.74
N LEU A 112 -2.74 -9.47 -6.07
CA LEU A 112 -3.18 -9.20 -7.44
C LEU A 112 -2.62 -7.87 -7.98
N MET A 113 -2.65 -6.83 -7.18
CA MET A 113 -2.13 -5.51 -7.59
C MET A 113 -0.61 -5.50 -7.69
N ASN A 114 0.11 -6.22 -6.82
CA ASN A 114 1.56 -6.35 -6.93
C ASN A 114 1.98 -6.96 -8.27
N ALA A 115 1.23 -7.96 -8.77
CA ALA A 115 1.51 -8.55 -10.10
C ALA A 115 1.46 -7.53 -11.24
N ILE A 116 0.76 -6.41 -11.05
CA ILE A 116 0.68 -5.32 -12.04
C ILE A 116 1.76 -4.26 -11.76
N TYR A 117 1.79 -3.73 -10.52
CA TYR A 117 2.59 -2.54 -10.20
C TYR A 117 4.07 -2.82 -9.98
N GLU A 118 4.46 -4.07 -9.67
CA GLU A 118 5.88 -4.43 -9.59
C GLU A 118 6.59 -4.28 -10.95
N GLU A 119 5.84 -4.40 -12.07
CA GLU A 119 6.36 -4.14 -13.41
C GLU A 119 6.47 -2.64 -13.74
N ASP A 120 5.76 -1.78 -12.98
CA ASP A 120 5.77 -0.33 -13.18
C ASP A 120 6.78 0.40 -12.27
N PHE A 121 7.03 -0.14 -11.06
CA PHE A 121 7.85 0.54 -10.06
C PHE A 121 9.32 0.62 -10.46
N LEU A 122 9.93 1.78 -10.19
CA LEU A 122 11.34 2.02 -10.45
C LEU A 122 12.24 1.09 -9.62
N ASP A 123 13.39 0.70 -10.17
CA ASP A 123 14.36 -0.17 -9.50
C ASP A 123 14.95 0.44 -8.22
N CYS A 124 14.99 1.78 -8.14
CA CYS A 124 15.45 2.51 -6.95
C CYS A 124 14.40 2.58 -5.82
N SER A 125 13.19 2.05 -6.03
CA SER A 125 12.15 1.96 -5.00
C SER A 125 12.28 0.64 -4.24
N TYR A 126 12.51 0.68 -2.92
CA TYR A 126 12.74 -0.50 -2.08
C TYR A 126 11.69 -0.71 -1.00
N GLY A 127 10.98 0.35 -0.59
CA GLY A 127 10.07 0.31 0.54
C GLY A 127 8.81 -0.51 0.27
N PHE A 128 8.48 -1.45 1.19
CA PHE A 128 7.23 -2.23 1.18
C PHE A 128 6.97 -3.05 -0.10
N ARG A 129 7.98 -3.36 -0.87
CA ARG A 129 7.87 -4.16 -2.10
C ARG A 129 8.28 -5.63 -1.87
N PRO A 130 7.61 -6.60 -2.52
CA PRO A 130 8.04 -8.01 -2.48
C PRO A 130 9.48 -8.17 -2.98
N GLY A 131 10.26 -9.00 -2.29
CA GLY A 131 11.65 -9.27 -2.68
C GLY A 131 12.63 -8.10 -2.55
N ARG A 132 12.18 -6.93 -2.08
CA ARG A 132 13.03 -5.76 -1.81
C ARG A 132 13.24 -5.57 -0.30
N SER A 133 14.38 -5.01 0.09
CA SER A 133 14.73 -4.80 1.50
C SER A 133 15.51 -3.50 1.71
N GLN A 134 15.54 -3.04 2.96
CA GLN A 134 16.34 -1.90 3.37
C GLN A 134 17.84 -2.15 3.16
N HIS A 135 18.31 -3.40 3.35
CA HIS A 135 19.70 -3.76 3.14
C HIS A 135 20.12 -3.60 1.67
N GLN A 136 19.28 -4.03 0.74
CA GLN A 136 19.52 -3.82 -0.70
C GLN A 136 19.58 -2.33 -1.05
N ALA A 137 18.73 -1.49 -0.44
CA ALA A 137 18.79 -0.04 -0.64
C ALA A 137 20.13 0.54 -0.14
N LEU A 138 20.59 0.13 1.04
CA LEU A 138 21.87 0.55 1.60
C LEU A 138 23.06 0.08 0.77
N ASP A 139 23.02 -1.15 0.27
CA ASP A 139 24.07 -1.70 -0.61
C ASP A 139 24.16 -0.92 -1.91
N GLU A 140 23.02 -0.52 -2.49
CA GLU A 140 23.00 0.31 -3.70
C GLU A 140 23.56 1.71 -3.44
N VAL A 141 23.18 2.36 -2.34
CA VAL A 141 23.77 3.65 -1.93
C VAL A 141 25.27 3.51 -1.76
N ARG A 142 25.75 2.47 -1.06
CA ARG A 142 27.18 2.18 -0.91
C ARG A 142 27.87 1.99 -2.26
N ARG A 143 27.28 1.20 -3.15
CA ARG A 143 27.81 0.95 -4.49
C ARG A 143 27.99 2.26 -5.26
N VAL A 144 26.96 3.12 -5.27
CA VAL A 144 27.01 4.42 -5.97
C VAL A 144 28.12 5.31 -5.40
N ILE A 145 28.20 5.45 -4.07
CA ILE A 145 29.22 6.27 -3.41
C ILE A 145 30.63 5.77 -3.70
N CYS A 146 30.86 4.44 -3.71
CA CYS A 146 32.19 3.87 -3.94
C CYS A 146 32.61 3.85 -5.41
N THR A 147 31.66 3.87 -6.36
CA THR A 147 31.96 3.71 -7.80
C THR A 147 31.85 5.01 -8.59
N ARG A 148 31.23 6.05 -8.05
CA ARG A 148 31.06 7.34 -8.72
C ARG A 148 31.67 8.47 -7.88
N PRO A 149 32.23 9.53 -8.51
CA PRO A 149 32.69 10.71 -7.79
C PRO A 149 31.47 11.44 -7.21
N THR A 150 31.06 11.06 -5.99
CA THR A 150 29.89 11.59 -5.29
C THR A 150 30.35 12.69 -4.34
N GLY A 151 29.96 13.95 -4.62
CA GLY A 151 30.30 15.11 -3.77
C GLY A 151 29.21 15.44 -2.73
N TRP A 152 27.98 15.00 -2.97
CA TRP A 152 26.83 15.38 -2.14
C TRP A 152 25.85 14.21 -1.98
N ILE A 153 25.24 14.10 -0.79
CA ILE A 153 24.12 13.21 -0.49
C ILE A 153 23.01 14.09 0.04
N LEU A 154 21.82 14.01 -0.58
CA LEU A 154 20.62 14.68 -0.13
C LEU A 154 19.69 13.63 0.49
N GLU A 155 19.34 13.82 1.76
CA GLU A 155 18.33 13.01 2.45
C GLU A 155 17.03 13.82 2.57
N LEU A 156 15.92 13.22 2.17
CA LEU A 156 14.59 13.82 2.23
C LEU A 156 13.63 12.88 2.95
N ASP A 157 12.80 13.42 3.85
CA ASP A 157 11.71 12.68 4.52
C ASP A 157 10.37 13.40 4.29
N ILE A 158 9.32 12.62 4.03
CA ILE A 158 7.98 13.14 3.82
C ILE A 158 7.19 13.04 5.12
N GLN A 159 6.97 14.20 5.75
CA GLN A 159 6.25 14.26 7.01
C GLN A 159 4.79 13.80 6.86
N SER A 160 4.38 12.84 7.71
CA SER A 160 3.00 12.34 7.78
C SER A 160 2.46 11.87 6.42
N TYR A 161 3.29 11.19 5.64
CA TYR A 161 2.99 10.84 4.25
C TYR A 161 1.65 10.13 4.09
N PHE A 162 1.39 9.07 4.88
CA PHE A 162 0.14 8.30 4.81
C PHE A 162 -1.11 9.15 5.10
N ASP A 163 -1.00 10.15 5.97
CA ASP A 163 -2.12 10.99 6.39
C ASP A 163 -2.44 12.09 5.36
N LYS A 164 -1.46 12.43 4.51
CA LYS A 164 -1.57 13.49 3.50
C LYS A 164 -1.97 13.02 2.11
N ILE A 165 -2.10 11.73 1.88
CA ILE A 165 -2.52 11.18 0.59
C ILE A 165 -3.91 11.68 0.23
N VAL A 166 -4.04 12.35 -0.92
CA VAL A 166 -5.32 12.83 -1.47
C VAL A 166 -6.04 11.65 -2.11
N ARG A 167 -7.14 11.22 -1.50
CA ARG A 167 -7.86 10.00 -1.88
C ARG A 167 -8.38 9.99 -3.31
N GLY A 168 -8.89 11.13 -3.79
CA GLY A 168 -9.35 11.26 -5.18
C GLY A 168 -8.24 10.99 -6.17
N SER A 169 -7.11 11.69 -6.00
CA SER A 169 -5.93 11.51 -6.85
C SER A 169 -5.35 10.09 -6.77
N LEU A 170 -5.36 9.48 -5.57
CA LEU A 170 -4.93 8.10 -5.42
C LEU A 170 -5.79 7.15 -6.27
N ILE A 171 -7.11 7.30 -6.24
CA ILE A 171 -8.00 6.46 -7.06
C ILE A 171 -7.77 6.68 -8.54
N GLU A 172 -7.64 7.92 -9.01
CA GLU A 172 -7.28 8.23 -10.40
C GLU A 172 -5.96 7.58 -10.83
N MET A 173 -4.97 7.52 -9.93
CA MET A 173 -3.70 6.84 -10.19
C MET A 173 -3.86 5.33 -10.28
N VAL A 174 -4.68 4.74 -9.41
CA VAL A 174 -4.98 3.30 -9.46
C VAL A 174 -5.74 2.97 -10.74
N GLU A 175 -6.69 3.79 -11.16
CA GLU A 175 -7.49 3.59 -12.38
C GLU A 175 -6.66 3.56 -13.66
N LYS A 176 -5.46 4.14 -13.67
CA LYS A 176 -4.55 4.06 -14.83
C LYS A 176 -4.18 2.62 -15.21
N ARG A 177 -4.14 1.72 -14.24
CA ARG A 177 -3.78 0.31 -14.44
C ARG A 177 -4.91 -0.65 -14.07
N VAL A 178 -5.68 -0.35 -13.04
CA VAL A 178 -6.76 -1.20 -12.51
C VAL A 178 -8.08 -0.47 -12.64
N SER A 179 -8.87 -0.83 -13.65
CA SER A 179 -10.20 -0.26 -13.94
C SER A 179 -11.34 -1.23 -13.60
N ASP A 180 -11.05 -2.32 -12.85
CA ASP A 180 -12.08 -3.21 -12.31
C ASP A 180 -12.90 -2.49 -11.23
N GLY A 181 -14.16 -2.21 -11.54
CA GLY A 181 -15.05 -1.46 -10.63
C GLY A 181 -15.30 -2.17 -9.30
N SER A 182 -15.15 -3.50 -9.22
CA SER A 182 -15.29 -4.22 -7.95
C SER A 182 -14.07 -4.03 -7.07
N VAL A 183 -12.87 -4.11 -7.64
CA VAL A 183 -11.61 -3.84 -6.93
C VAL A 183 -11.54 -2.39 -6.50
N LEU A 184 -11.86 -1.44 -7.37
CA LEU A 184 -11.87 -0.01 -7.04
C LEU A 184 -12.85 0.30 -5.90
N ARG A 185 -14.04 -0.29 -5.88
CA ARG A 185 -14.99 -0.14 -4.76
C ARG A 185 -14.44 -0.68 -3.44
N LEU A 186 -13.70 -1.80 -3.45
CA LEU A 186 -13.05 -2.31 -2.25
C LEU A 186 -11.99 -1.33 -1.75
N ILE A 187 -11.12 -0.85 -2.62
CA ILE A 187 -10.08 0.14 -2.27
C ILE A 187 -10.73 1.40 -1.70
N GLN A 188 -11.76 1.94 -2.36
CA GLN A 188 -12.48 3.12 -1.88
C GLN A 188 -13.11 2.91 -0.49
N LYS A 189 -13.67 1.72 -0.21
CA LYS A 189 -14.19 1.39 1.11
C LYS A 189 -13.08 1.42 2.16
N TRP A 190 -11.91 0.81 1.90
CA TRP A 190 -10.79 0.75 2.86
C TRP A 190 -10.15 2.09 3.13
N ILE A 191 -10.02 2.97 2.14
CA ILE A 191 -9.43 4.31 2.35
C ILE A 191 -10.41 5.28 3.01
N LYS A 192 -11.74 5.04 2.89
CA LYS A 192 -12.78 5.88 3.50
C LYS A 192 -13.21 5.39 4.89
N VAL A 193 -12.83 4.17 5.27
CA VAL A 193 -13.24 3.61 6.55
C VAL A 193 -12.72 4.45 7.71
N GLY A 194 -13.57 4.72 8.68
CA GLY A 194 -13.21 5.45 9.89
C GLY A 194 -12.41 4.59 10.89
N VAL A 195 -11.87 5.26 11.88
CA VAL A 195 -11.11 4.66 12.98
C VAL A 195 -11.88 4.84 14.27
N ILE A 196 -11.99 3.79 15.08
CA ILE A 196 -12.54 3.89 16.43
C ILE A 196 -11.39 4.09 17.41
N GLU A 197 -11.48 5.21 18.16
CA GLU A 197 -10.56 5.62 19.20
C GLU A 197 -11.39 6.04 20.43
N ASP A 198 -11.12 5.42 21.58
CA ASP A 198 -11.87 5.66 22.83
C ASP A 198 -13.41 5.60 22.66
N GLY A 199 -13.88 4.62 21.85
CA GLY A 199 -15.30 4.41 21.60
C GLY A 199 -15.95 5.41 20.63
N LYS A 200 -15.18 6.35 20.07
CA LYS A 200 -15.68 7.34 19.10
C LYS A 200 -15.19 7.00 17.68
N LEU A 201 -16.09 7.10 16.70
CA LEU A 201 -15.76 6.96 15.29
C LEU A 201 -15.16 8.28 14.77
N LEU A 202 -13.91 8.22 14.37
CA LEU A 202 -13.18 9.33 13.72
C LEU A 202 -13.10 9.03 12.22
N VAL A 203 -13.57 9.96 11.40
CA VAL A 203 -13.48 9.88 9.94
C VAL A 203 -12.58 11.01 9.45
N SER A 204 -11.54 10.67 8.71
CA SER A 204 -10.66 11.64 8.06
C SER A 204 -11.09 11.82 6.60
N GLU A 205 -10.86 12.99 6.04
CA GLU A 205 -11.10 13.26 4.61
C GLU A 205 -9.90 12.88 3.73
N THR A 206 -8.71 12.79 4.32
CA THR A 206 -7.47 12.45 3.62
C THR A 206 -6.81 11.22 4.23
N GLY A 207 -5.79 10.73 3.55
CA GLY A 207 -4.94 9.67 4.04
C GLY A 207 -5.47 8.25 3.86
N THR A 208 -4.59 7.31 4.10
CA THR A 208 -4.86 5.88 4.19
C THR A 208 -4.57 5.40 5.61
N GLY A 209 -5.39 4.50 6.16
CA GLY A 209 -5.21 4.01 7.53
C GLY A 209 -3.84 3.35 7.72
N GLN A 210 -2.97 3.95 8.53
CA GLN A 210 -1.67 3.37 8.84
C GLN A 210 -1.83 2.06 9.62
N GLY A 211 -1.38 0.93 9.04
CA GLY A 211 -1.52 -0.41 9.61
C GLY A 211 -2.45 -1.35 8.83
N GLN A 212 -3.13 -0.87 7.80
CA GLN A 212 -3.84 -1.73 6.85
C GLN A 212 -2.85 -2.41 5.88
N PRO A 213 -3.04 -3.69 5.50
CA PRO A 213 -2.16 -4.40 4.56
C PRO A 213 -2.02 -3.72 3.20
N ILE A 214 -3.06 -3.05 2.71
CA ILE A 214 -3.06 -2.39 1.40
C ILE A 214 -2.38 -1.02 1.40
N SER A 215 -2.32 -0.34 2.55
CA SER A 215 -1.82 1.05 2.60
C SER A 215 -0.39 1.25 2.08
N PRO A 216 0.57 0.34 2.34
CA PRO A 216 1.92 0.48 1.78
C PRO A 216 1.96 0.46 0.25
N LEU A 217 1.20 -0.44 -0.38
CA LEU A 217 1.11 -0.51 -1.84
C LEU A 217 0.48 0.76 -2.42
N LEU A 218 -0.63 1.22 -1.85
CA LEU A 218 -1.29 2.45 -2.27
C LEU A 218 -0.38 3.67 -2.12
N ALA A 219 0.42 3.73 -1.06
CA ALA A 219 1.42 4.75 -0.86
C ALA A 219 2.50 4.71 -1.96
N ASN A 220 3.01 3.51 -2.31
CA ASN A 220 3.97 3.36 -3.39
C ASN A 220 3.40 3.79 -4.75
N ILE A 221 2.13 3.44 -5.05
CA ILE A 221 1.45 3.88 -6.27
C ILE A 221 1.34 5.42 -6.30
N TYR A 222 0.95 6.03 -5.18
CA TYR A 222 0.82 7.49 -5.08
C TYR A 222 2.17 8.19 -5.27
N LEU A 223 3.25 7.65 -4.69
CA LEU A 223 4.60 8.19 -4.83
C LEU A 223 5.15 8.03 -6.25
N HIS A 224 4.88 6.86 -6.88
CA HIS A 224 5.33 6.56 -8.25
C HIS A 224 4.74 7.52 -9.28
N HIS A 225 3.47 7.87 -9.15
CA HIS A 225 2.80 8.77 -10.09
C HIS A 225 2.98 10.25 -9.76
N GLY A 226 3.43 10.59 -8.55
CA GLY A 226 3.51 11.95 -8.04
C GLY A 226 2.15 12.54 -7.67
N ALA A 227 2.11 13.55 -6.80
CA ALA A 227 0.89 14.31 -6.55
C ALA A 227 0.49 15.09 -7.83
N PRO A 228 -0.84 15.20 -8.16
CA PRO A 228 -1.30 16.01 -9.28
C PRO A 228 -0.78 17.44 -9.15
N GLY A 229 -0.13 17.95 -10.20
CA GLY A 229 0.43 19.30 -10.22
C GLY A 229 1.90 19.41 -9.77
N GLN A 230 2.51 18.37 -9.28
CA GLN A 230 3.95 18.32 -9.07
C GLN A 230 4.61 17.46 -10.17
N ASN A 231 5.47 18.06 -10.95
CA ASN A 231 6.37 17.37 -11.84
C ASN A 231 7.08 16.26 -11.06
N ARG A 232 7.27 15.09 -11.71
CA ARG A 232 7.95 13.90 -11.16
C ARG A 232 9.04 14.31 -10.19
N VAL A 233 8.93 13.85 -8.95
CA VAL A 233 9.84 14.26 -7.89
C VAL A 233 11.30 13.95 -8.22
N PHE A 234 11.59 13.05 -9.14
CA PHE A 234 12.90 12.87 -9.79
C PHE A 234 12.73 11.99 -11.04
N PRO A 235 13.12 12.46 -12.25
CA PRO A 235 13.27 11.56 -13.39
C PRO A 235 14.40 10.57 -13.09
N ALA A 236 14.22 9.32 -13.51
CA ALA A 236 15.26 8.32 -13.44
C ALA A 236 16.52 8.84 -14.15
N GLY A 237 17.58 9.17 -13.42
CA GLY A 237 18.87 9.54 -13.96
C GLY A 237 19.34 10.99 -13.78
N GLU A 238 18.47 11.93 -13.43
CA GLU A 238 18.88 13.34 -13.21
C GLU A 238 18.49 13.82 -11.82
N ILE A 239 19.36 13.55 -10.85
CA ILE A 239 19.40 14.35 -9.62
C ILE A 239 20.05 15.68 -10.05
N PRO A 240 19.39 16.85 -9.91
CA PRO A 240 20.05 18.11 -10.18
C PRO A 240 21.27 18.21 -9.25
N VAL A 241 22.47 18.15 -9.83
CA VAL A 241 23.68 18.43 -9.07
C VAL A 241 23.69 19.93 -8.85
N PRO A 242 23.62 20.43 -7.60
CA PRO A 242 23.75 21.87 -7.36
C PRO A 242 25.13 22.30 -7.88
N THR A 243 25.13 23.11 -8.92
CA THR A 243 26.35 23.81 -9.33
C THR A 243 26.72 24.79 -8.20
N ARG A 244 28.00 24.84 -7.83
CA ARG A 244 28.52 25.82 -6.86
C ARG A 244 27.97 27.21 -7.24
N GLY A 245 27.07 27.78 -6.43
CA GLY A 245 26.51 29.10 -6.63
C GLY A 245 25.01 29.14 -6.95
N ALA A 246 24.27 28.06 -6.99
CA ALA A 246 22.83 28.10 -7.18
C ALA A 246 22.14 28.62 -5.91
N ALA A 247 21.40 29.72 -6.06
CA ALA A 247 20.48 30.22 -5.06
C ALA A 247 19.41 29.18 -4.73
N ALA A 248 18.96 29.14 -3.48
CA ALA A 248 17.93 28.23 -2.99
C ALA A 248 16.75 28.14 -3.97
N LEU A 249 16.32 26.92 -4.30
CA LEU A 249 15.15 26.68 -5.14
C LEU A 249 13.92 27.26 -4.42
N PRO A 250 13.08 28.08 -5.09
CA PRO A 250 11.88 28.62 -4.47
C PRO A 250 10.92 27.46 -4.12
N GLY A 251 10.58 27.35 -2.84
CA GLY A 251 9.66 26.32 -2.32
C GLY A 251 10.26 25.38 -1.28
N ILE A 252 11.55 25.45 -0.96
CA ILE A 252 12.20 24.63 0.09
C ILE A 252 12.21 25.34 1.46
N GLU A 253 11.93 26.63 1.52
CA GLU A 253 12.00 27.43 2.77
C GLU A 253 10.94 27.06 3.83
N SER A 254 9.99 26.16 3.53
CA SER A 254 8.98 25.71 4.50
C SER A 254 9.23 24.33 5.10
N TRP A 255 10.42 23.75 4.95
CA TRP A 255 10.71 22.36 5.33
C TRP A 255 11.87 22.24 6.34
N VAL A 256 12.26 23.30 7.04
CA VAL A 256 13.18 23.25 8.18
C VAL A 256 12.42 23.35 9.49
#